data_856e2157f2d911e11784ddd72f1116b8
#
_entry.id   856e2157f2d911e11784ddd72f1116b8
#
_cell.length_a   1.000
_cell.length_b   1.000
_cell.length_c   1.000
_cell.angle_alpha   90.00
_cell.angle_beta   90.00
_cell.angle_gamma   90.00
#
_symmetry.space_group_name_H-M   'P 1'
#
loop_
_entity.id
_entity.type
_entity.pdbx_description
1 polymer ?
#
loop_
_entity_poly.entity_id
_entity_poly.type
_entity_poly.pdbx_seq_one_letter_code
_entity_poly.pdbx_strand_id
1 'polypeptide(L)'
;MVDELEKEGYELEEVLVALFRALQELLVLTKKERISLLSEPDQILQIVEDKEVLLDRISLLEDKCREMVQKLSLSLDLRAEKTTIQSLLPYLKPEGASRINNLSDGIHSLAAQNRELSHASQAIALTKLDWLKATQSFLIDIFQPGAGYRSPKDSAKHEEPVTGLGVERRA
;
A
#
# COMPACT_ATOMS: atom_id res chain seq x y z
N MET A 1 15.91 -15.42 36.20
CA MET A 1 15.42 -14.03 35.98
C MET A 1 16.35 -13.23 35.06
N VAL A 2 17.65 -13.01 35.40
CA VAL A 2 18.58 -12.28 34.50
C VAL A 2 18.82 -13.05 33.20
N ASP A 3 19.08 -14.36 33.24
CA ASP A 3 19.32 -15.20 32.06
C ASP A 3 18.07 -15.33 31.16
N GLU A 4 16.88 -15.28 31.75
CA GLU A 4 15.62 -15.35 31.02
C GLU A 4 15.33 -14.05 30.27
N LEU A 5 15.58 -12.91 30.89
CA LEU A 5 15.47 -11.59 30.26
C LEU A 5 16.46 -11.44 29.08
N GLU A 6 17.67 -11.96 29.24
CA GLU A 6 18.65 -11.95 28.16
C GLU A 6 18.19 -12.81 26.97
N LYS A 7 17.65 -13.99 27.24
CA LYS A 7 17.10 -14.88 26.22
C LYS A 7 15.95 -14.20 25.47
N GLU A 8 15.01 -13.60 26.19
CA GLU A 8 13.88 -12.87 25.59
C GLU A 8 14.37 -11.66 24.76
N GLY A 9 15.42 -10.95 25.21
CA GLY A 9 16.07 -9.89 24.47
C GLY A 9 16.69 -10.36 23.16
N TYR A 10 17.33 -11.52 23.14
CA TYR A 10 17.85 -12.15 21.92
C TYR A 10 16.73 -12.60 20.97
N GLU A 11 15.68 -13.19 21.51
CA GLU A 11 14.50 -13.58 20.70
C GLU A 11 13.87 -12.35 20.02
N LEU A 12 13.75 -11.23 20.71
CA LEU A 12 13.28 -9.95 20.13
C LEU A 12 14.24 -9.46 19.05
N GLU A 13 15.56 -9.48 19.30
CA GLU A 13 16.58 -9.08 18.32
C GLU A 13 16.48 -9.91 17.03
N GLU A 14 16.31 -11.24 17.11
CA GLU A 14 16.14 -12.13 15.95
C GLU A 14 14.90 -11.77 15.14
N VAL A 15 13.77 -11.48 15.79
CA VAL A 15 12.54 -11.07 15.11
C VAL A 15 12.75 -9.73 14.40
N LEU A 16 13.41 -8.76 15.03
CA LEU A 16 13.71 -7.47 14.42
C LEU A 16 14.66 -7.60 13.23
N VAL A 17 15.66 -8.47 13.29
CA VAL A 17 16.54 -8.78 12.15
C VAL A 17 15.75 -9.37 10.99
N ALA A 18 14.82 -10.30 11.26
CA ALA A 18 13.98 -10.89 10.24
C ALA A 18 13.05 -9.85 9.61
N LEU A 19 12.45 -8.96 10.40
CA LEU A 19 11.60 -7.87 9.95
C LEU A 19 12.39 -6.86 9.11
N PHE A 20 13.58 -6.48 9.55
CA PHE A 20 14.47 -5.58 8.81
C PHE A 20 14.81 -6.13 7.42
N ARG A 21 15.16 -7.42 7.33
CA ARG A 21 15.44 -8.09 6.04
C ARG A 21 14.21 -8.13 5.14
N ALA A 22 13.05 -8.48 5.69
CA ALA A 22 11.80 -8.50 4.92
C ALA A 22 11.44 -7.13 4.36
N LEU A 23 11.66 -6.04 5.12
CA LEU A 23 11.45 -4.67 4.64
C LEU A 23 12.47 -4.27 3.56
N GLN A 24 13.71 -4.75 3.63
CA GLN A 24 14.69 -4.57 2.54
C GLN A 24 14.27 -5.29 1.26
N GLU A 25 13.78 -6.52 1.36
CA GLU A 25 13.22 -7.28 0.24
C GLU A 25 12.02 -6.54 -0.38
N LEU A 26 11.12 -6.02 0.46
CA LEU A 26 9.98 -5.22 0.02
C LEU A 26 10.42 -3.95 -0.73
N LEU A 27 11.46 -3.28 -0.26
CA LEU A 27 12.01 -2.10 -0.93
C LEU A 27 12.53 -2.44 -2.34
N VAL A 28 13.19 -3.59 -2.49
CA VAL A 28 13.67 -4.08 -3.80
C VAL A 28 12.50 -4.37 -4.73
N LEU A 29 11.47 -5.08 -4.24
CA LEU A 29 10.27 -5.38 -5.05
C LEU A 29 9.52 -4.11 -5.44
N THR A 30 9.38 -3.14 -4.53
CA THR A 30 8.71 -1.87 -4.81
C THR A 30 9.47 -1.04 -5.87
N LYS A 31 10.81 -1.09 -5.86
CA LYS A 31 11.62 -0.47 -6.93
C LYS A 31 11.43 -1.19 -8.27
N LYS A 32 11.41 -2.52 -8.28
CA LYS A 32 11.13 -3.32 -9.50
C LYS A 32 9.74 -3.02 -10.05
N GLU A 33 8.70 -2.99 -9.20
CA GLU A 33 7.34 -2.61 -9.57
C GLU A 33 7.29 -1.26 -10.30
N ARG A 34 7.96 -0.26 -9.76
CA ARG A 34 8.02 1.07 -10.37
C ARG A 34 8.66 1.04 -11.76
N ILE A 35 9.75 0.29 -11.93
CA ILE A 35 10.41 0.12 -13.24
C ILE A 35 9.48 -0.61 -14.21
N SER A 36 8.87 -1.70 -13.78
CA SER A 36 7.91 -2.47 -14.62
C SER A 36 6.70 -1.66 -15.00
N LEU A 37 6.17 -0.83 -14.11
CA LEU A 37 5.09 0.11 -14.44
C LEU A 37 5.50 1.08 -15.56
N LEU A 38 6.76 1.43 -15.70
CA LEU A 38 7.24 2.36 -16.73
C LEU A 38 7.61 1.69 -18.05
N SER A 39 8.25 0.51 -18.01
CA SER A 39 8.92 -0.11 -19.17
C SER A 39 8.52 -1.55 -19.47
N GLU A 40 8.16 -2.36 -18.47
CA GLU A 40 7.97 -3.80 -18.63
C GLU A 40 6.67 -4.28 -17.94
N PRO A 41 5.48 -3.96 -18.49
CA PRO A 41 4.21 -4.24 -17.84
C PRO A 41 3.94 -5.74 -17.63
N ASP A 42 4.53 -6.63 -18.42
CA ASP A 42 4.29 -8.07 -18.34
C ASP A 42 4.78 -8.71 -17.03
N GLN A 43 5.74 -8.06 -16.34
CA GLN A 43 6.28 -8.54 -15.07
C GLN A 43 5.49 -8.06 -13.84
N ILE A 44 4.55 -7.14 -14.02
CA ILE A 44 3.85 -6.50 -12.89
C ILE A 44 3.09 -7.51 -12.06
N LEU A 45 2.38 -8.45 -12.70
CA LEU A 45 1.55 -9.42 -12.00
C LEU A 45 2.39 -10.25 -11.02
N GLN A 46 3.52 -10.79 -11.49
CA GLN A 46 4.42 -11.59 -10.66
C GLN A 46 4.99 -10.76 -9.50
N ILE A 47 5.37 -9.50 -9.74
CA ILE A 47 5.90 -8.62 -8.69
C ILE A 47 4.83 -8.33 -7.64
N VAL A 48 3.56 -8.16 -8.03
CA VAL A 48 2.45 -7.94 -7.10
C VAL A 48 2.23 -9.18 -6.24
N GLU A 49 2.20 -10.38 -6.83
CA GLU A 49 2.08 -11.64 -6.11
C GLU A 49 3.23 -11.83 -5.10
N ASP A 50 4.47 -11.60 -5.52
CA ASP A 50 5.64 -11.69 -4.64
C ASP A 50 5.55 -10.69 -3.47
N LYS A 51 5.03 -9.48 -3.73
CA LYS A 51 4.82 -8.47 -2.70
C LYS A 51 3.73 -8.87 -1.71
N GLU A 52 2.62 -9.46 -2.17
CA GLU A 52 1.54 -9.94 -1.29
C GLU A 52 2.08 -10.98 -0.31
N VAL A 53 2.79 -12.00 -0.80
CA VAL A 53 3.42 -13.03 0.05
C VAL A 53 4.40 -12.41 1.06
N LEU A 54 5.17 -11.41 0.64
CA LEU A 54 6.13 -10.75 1.52
C LEU A 54 5.44 -9.85 2.56
N LEU A 55 4.35 -9.18 2.20
CA LEU A 55 3.55 -8.37 3.13
C LEU A 55 2.90 -9.23 4.20
N ASP A 56 2.38 -10.41 3.85
CA ASP A 56 1.85 -11.37 4.82
C ASP A 56 2.94 -11.82 5.80
N ARG A 57 4.15 -12.10 5.30
CA ARG A 57 5.31 -12.42 6.15
C ARG A 57 5.69 -11.28 7.08
N ILE A 58 5.68 -10.03 6.60
CA ILE A 58 5.96 -8.83 7.40
C ILE A 58 4.91 -8.71 8.50
N SER A 59 3.63 -8.87 8.20
CA SER A 59 2.54 -8.81 9.18
C SER A 59 2.73 -9.83 10.31
N LEU A 60 3.07 -11.08 9.96
CA LEU A 60 3.38 -12.12 10.96
C LEU A 60 4.60 -11.77 11.84
N LEU A 61 5.63 -11.15 11.26
CA LEU A 61 6.80 -10.70 12.02
C LEU A 61 6.49 -9.52 12.93
N GLU A 62 5.63 -8.59 12.49
CA GLU A 62 5.15 -7.47 13.32
C GLU A 62 4.34 -7.97 14.52
N ASP A 63 3.45 -8.95 14.31
CA ASP A 63 2.68 -9.55 15.38
C ASP A 63 3.59 -10.28 16.38
N LYS A 64 4.56 -11.03 15.89
CA LYS A 64 5.56 -11.69 16.73
C LYS A 64 6.42 -10.70 17.50
N CYS A 65 6.81 -9.58 16.88
CA CYS A 65 7.53 -8.51 17.56
C CYS A 65 6.69 -7.91 18.70
N ARG A 66 5.41 -7.66 18.46
CA ARG A 66 4.46 -7.14 19.46
C ARG A 66 4.31 -8.12 20.63
N GLU A 67 4.19 -9.41 20.33
CA GLU A 67 4.12 -10.48 21.32
C GLU A 67 5.40 -10.52 22.20
N MET A 68 6.59 -10.41 21.60
CA MET A 68 7.86 -10.39 22.33
C MET A 68 7.98 -9.15 23.22
N VAL A 69 7.60 -7.96 22.73
CA VAL A 69 7.55 -6.73 23.52
C VAL A 69 6.61 -6.87 24.71
N GLN A 70 5.44 -7.46 24.50
CA GLN A 70 4.47 -7.73 25.56
C GLN A 70 5.01 -8.71 26.61
N LYS A 71 5.64 -9.80 26.17
CA LYS A 71 6.26 -10.80 27.04
C LYS A 71 7.36 -10.16 27.91
N LEU A 72 8.28 -9.41 27.29
CA LEU A 72 9.32 -8.67 28.02
C LEU A 72 8.75 -7.65 29.01
N SER A 73 7.67 -6.96 28.66
CA SER A 73 7.03 -6.00 29.56
C SER A 73 6.45 -6.66 30.80
N LEU A 74 5.87 -7.85 30.65
CA LEU A 74 5.36 -8.65 31.76
C LEU A 74 6.49 -9.15 32.66
N SER A 75 7.59 -9.65 32.09
CA SER A 75 8.77 -10.09 32.85
C SER A 75 9.43 -8.95 33.65
N LEU A 76 9.24 -7.69 33.22
CA LEU A 76 9.76 -6.48 33.87
C LEU A 76 8.73 -5.76 34.74
N ASP A 77 7.54 -6.31 34.95
CA ASP A 77 6.43 -5.70 35.68
C ASP A 77 6.04 -4.29 35.15
N LEU A 78 6.19 -4.09 33.83
CA LEU A 78 5.81 -2.87 33.14
C LEU A 78 4.37 -2.96 32.64
N ARG A 79 3.71 -1.79 32.48
CA ARG A 79 2.37 -1.77 31.87
C ARG A 79 2.44 -2.07 30.38
N ALA A 80 2.05 -3.28 29.98
CA ALA A 80 2.11 -3.79 28.60
C ALA A 80 1.48 -2.84 27.55
N GLU A 81 0.38 -2.17 27.91
CA GLU A 81 -0.36 -1.26 26.99
C GLU A 81 0.43 -0.02 26.54
N LYS A 82 1.47 0.37 27.29
CA LYS A 82 2.29 1.57 27.02
C LYS A 82 3.74 1.25 26.71
N THR A 83 4.08 -0.05 26.68
CA THR A 83 5.47 -0.47 26.50
C THR A 83 5.84 -0.44 25.03
N THR A 84 6.90 0.27 24.72
CA THR A 84 7.52 0.35 23.38
C THR A 84 8.90 -0.30 23.43
N ILE A 85 9.49 -0.63 22.28
CA ILE A 85 10.86 -1.14 22.22
C ILE A 85 11.82 -0.18 22.97
N GLN A 86 11.68 1.12 22.77
CA GLN A 86 12.52 2.13 23.41
C GLN A 86 12.40 2.13 24.93
N SER A 87 11.22 1.84 25.48
CA SER A 87 11.02 1.76 26.94
C SER A 87 11.64 0.50 27.56
N LEU A 88 11.96 -0.52 26.74
CA LEU A 88 12.63 -1.75 27.18
C LEU A 88 14.15 -1.63 27.19
N LEU A 89 14.73 -0.75 26.36
CA LEU A 89 16.20 -0.62 26.20
C LEU A 89 16.97 -0.44 27.52
N PRO A 90 16.50 0.37 28.52
CA PRO A 90 17.22 0.56 29.77
C PRO A 90 17.37 -0.70 30.63
N TYR A 91 16.53 -1.72 30.38
CA TYR A 91 16.51 -2.97 31.15
C TYR A 91 17.34 -4.08 30.48
N LEU A 92 17.80 -3.86 29.25
CA LEU A 92 18.63 -4.80 28.49
C LEU A 92 20.12 -4.49 28.69
N LYS A 93 20.98 -5.46 28.41
CA LYS A 93 22.42 -5.23 28.38
C LYS A 93 22.77 -4.14 27.35
N PRO A 94 23.74 -3.26 27.62
CA PRO A 94 24.06 -2.12 26.76
C PRO A 94 24.34 -2.48 25.30
N GLU A 95 25.00 -3.63 25.06
CA GLU A 95 25.31 -4.11 23.70
C GLU A 95 24.04 -4.55 22.95
N GLY A 96 23.15 -5.31 23.60
CA GLY A 96 21.87 -5.74 23.04
C GLY A 96 20.94 -4.55 22.82
N ALA A 97 20.84 -3.66 23.79
CA ALA A 97 20.07 -2.43 23.69
C ALA A 97 20.47 -1.58 22.48
N SER A 98 21.79 -1.40 22.27
CA SER A 98 22.32 -0.66 21.12
C SER A 98 21.94 -1.32 19.79
N ARG A 99 22.05 -2.66 19.67
CA ARG A 99 21.67 -3.38 18.45
C ARG A 99 20.18 -3.28 18.17
N ILE A 100 19.34 -3.48 19.18
CA ILE A 100 17.89 -3.38 19.07
C ILE A 100 17.47 -1.96 18.67
N ASN A 101 18.07 -0.94 19.28
CA ASN A 101 17.80 0.44 18.89
C ASN A 101 18.15 0.72 17.44
N ASN A 102 19.35 0.33 16.98
CA ASN A 102 19.78 0.50 15.59
C ASN A 102 18.86 -0.24 14.59
N LEU A 103 18.40 -1.44 14.95
CA LEU A 103 17.44 -2.20 14.12
C LEU A 103 16.10 -1.48 14.07
N SER A 104 15.60 -0.99 15.20
CA SER A 104 14.35 -0.23 15.26
C SER A 104 14.39 1.02 14.37
N ASP A 105 15.45 1.81 14.48
CA ASP A 105 15.65 3.00 13.63
C ASP A 105 15.74 2.64 12.15
N GLY A 106 16.46 1.56 11.82
CA GLY A 106 16.55 1.03 10.47
C GLY A 106 15.21 0.56 9.90
N ILE A 107 14.40 -0.14 10.73
CA ILE A 107 13.05 -0.58 10.38
C ILE A 107 12.15 0.63 10.09
N HIS A 108 12.15 1.64 10.94
CA HIS A 108 11.39 2.88 10.72
C HIS A 108 11.79 3.58 9.43
N SER A 109 13.09 3.69 9.16
CA SER A 109 13.62 4.29 7.93
C SER A 109 13.16 3.51 6.68
N LEU A 110 13.29 2.17 6.69
CA LEU A 110 12.87 1.31 5.59
C LEU A 110 11.35 1.37 5.37
N ALA A 111 10.56 1.38 6.44
CA ALA A 111 9.11 1.51 6.36
C ALA A 111 8.69 2.83 5.72
N ALA A 112 9.34 3.95 6.08
CA ALA A 112 9.11 5.26 5.48
C ALA A 112 9.46 5.26 3.98
N GLN A 113 10.63 4.72 3.60
CA GLN A 113 11.05 4.60 2.19
C GLN A 113 10.09 3.75 1.36
N ASN A 114 9.66 2.60 1.90
CA ASN A 114 8.69 1.72 1.24
C ASN A 114 7.36 2.44 1.00
N ARG A 115 6.87 3.19 2.00
CA ARG A 115 5.63 3.97 1.89
C ARG A 115 5.74 5.02 0.78
N GLU A 116 6.81 5.80 0.77
CA GLU A 116 7.05 6.84 -0.24
C GLU A 116 7.09 6.26 -1.66
N LEU A 117 7.85 5.18 -1.86
CA LEU A 117 7.95 4.52 -3.16
C LEU A 117 6.63 3.87 -3.59
N SER A 118 5.86 3.29 -2.65
CA SER A 118 4.55 2.73 -2.95
C SER A 118 3.56 3.79 -3.40
N HIS A 119 3.54 4.96 -2.76
CA HIS A 119 2.73 6.09 -3.21
C HIS A 119 3.12 6.57 -4.62
N ALA A 120 4.41 6.65 -4.91
CA ALA A 120 4.88 7.01 -6.25
C ALA A 120 4.48 5.97 -7.31
N SER A 121 4.58 4.67 -7.01
CA SER A 121 4.14 3.59 -7.90
C SER A 121 2.62 3.63 -8.14
N GLN A 122 1.84 3.89 -7.10
CA GLN A 122 0.39 4.04 -7.20
C GLN A 122 -0.01 5.21 -8.12
N ALA A 123 0.66 6.36 -8.01
CA ALA A 123 0.42 7.51 -8.89
C ALA A 123 0.68 7.17 -10.36
N ILE A 124 1.77 6.45 -10.66
CA ILE A 124 2.11 5.99 -12.02
C ILE A 124 1.03 5.02 -12.53
N ALA A 125 0.61 4.06 -11.72
CA ALA A 125 -0.40 3.07 -12.09
C ALA A 125 -1.75 3.74 -12.42
N LEU A 126 -2.20 4.69 -11.60
CA LEU A 126 -3.43 5.47 -11.84
C LEU A 126 -3.34 6.26 -13.15
N THR A 127 -2.25 6.96 -13.40
CA THR A 127 -2.04 7.73 -14.63
C THR A 127 -2.10 6.83 -15.87
N LYS A 128 -1.48 5.64 -15.82
CA LYS A 128 -1.53 4.67 -16.92
C LYS A 128 -2.95 4.12 -17.14
N LEU A 129 -3.66 3.85 -16.04
CA LEU A 129 -5.04 3.36 -16.12
C LEU A 129 -5.96 4.41 -16.78
N ASP A 130 -5.83 5.66 -16.42
CA ASP A 130 -6.61 6.76 -17.03
C ASP A 130 -6.28 6.92 -18.52
N TRP A 131 -5.01 6.82 -18.90
CA TRP A 131 -4.60 6.82 -20.29
C TRP A 131 -5.19 5.63 -21.07
N LEU A 132 -5.18 4.42 -20.50
CA LEU A 132 -5.77 3.24 -21.14
C LEU A 132 -7.28 3.39 -21.32
N LYS A 133 -8.00 3.91 -20.32
CA LYS A 133 -9.44 4.18 -20.42
C LYS A 133 -9.75 5.20 -21.53
N ALA A 134 -8.99 6.30 -21.58
CA ALA A 134 -9.14 7.31 -22.62
C ALA A 134 -8.89 6.73 -24.02
N THR A 135 -7.84 5.91 -24.18
CA THR A 135 -7.52 5.23 -25.44
C THR A 135 -8.63 4.25 -25.84
N GLN A 136 -9.15 3.46 -24.88
CA GLN A 136 -10.27 2.55 -25.13
C GLN A 136 -11.52 3.29 -25.59
N SER A 137 -11.89 4.39 -24.91
CA SER A 137 -13.04 5.21 -25.31
C SER A 137 -12.86 5.75 -26.73
N PHE A 138 -11.68 6.29 -27.04
CA PHE A 138 -11.37 6.78 -28.38
C PHE A 138 -11.49 5.69 -29.45
N LEU A 139 -11.00 4.47 -29.18
CA LEU A 139 -11.13 3.34 -30.11
C LEU A 139 -12.60 2.92 -30.31
N ILE A 140 -13.37 2.86 -29.22
CA ILE A 140 -14.80 2.55 -29.27
C ILE A 140 -15.52 3.56 -30.18
N ASP A 141 -15.25 4.87 -29.98
CA ASP A 141 -15.87 5.94 -30.76
C ASP A 141 -15.53 5.84 -32.28
N ILE A 142 -14.30 5.43 -32.62
CA ILE A 142 -13.89 5.21 -34.01
C ILE A 142 -14.55 3.99 -34.61
N PHE A 143 -14.66 2.87 -33.88
CA PHE A 143 -15.14 1.59 -34.39
C PHE A 143 -16.65 1.37 -34.25
N GLN A 144 -17.40 2.26 -33.58
CA GLN A 144 -18.86 2.22 -33.60
C GLN A 144 -19.39 2.81 -34.91
N PRO A 145 -19.88 1.99 -35.87
CA PRO A 145 -20.47 2.50 -37.10
C PRO A 145 -21.86 3.08 -36.78
N GLY A 146 -21.92 4.32 -36.36
CA GLY A 146 -23.18 4.98 -36.00
C GLY A 146 -23.05 6.28 -35.23
N ALA A 147 -21.89 6.52 -34.61
CA ALA A 147 -21.55 7.83 -34.01
C ALA A 147 -20.97 8.80 -35.08
N GLY A 148 -21.42 8.63 -36.35
CA GLY A 148 -21.05 9.52 -37.43
C GLY A 148 -21.41 10.96 -37.05
N TYR A 149 -20.47 11.84 -37.25
CA TYR A 149 -20.59 13.29 -37.24
C TYR A 149 -21.98 13.74 -37.69
N ARG A 150 -22.88 14.01 -36.77
CA ARG A 150 -24.14 14.68 -37.09
C ARG A 150 -23.78 16.11 -37.51
N SER A 151 -23.85 16.35 -38.79
CA SER A 151 -23.68 17.68 -39.36
C SER A 151 -24.62 18.64 -38.61
N PRO A 152 -24.15 19.84 -38.21
CA PRO A 152 -25.01 20.85 -37.56
C PRO A 152 -26.25 21.24 -38.40
N LYS A 153 -26.30 20.84 -39.68
CA LYS A 153 -27.43 21.11 -40.56
C LYS A 153 -28.64 20.16 -40.35
N ASP A 154 -28.48 19.02 -39.71
CA ASP A 154 -29.60 18.10 -39.47
C ASP A 154 -30.39 18.39 -38.21
N SER A 155 -29.90 19.31 -37.33
CA SER A 155 -30.63 19.76 -36.13
C SER A 155 -31.74 20.79 -36.42
N ALA A 156 -31.84 21.28 -37.64
CA ALA A 156 -32.78 22.35 -38.01
C ALA A 156 -34.10 21.87 -38.64
N LYS A 157 -34.39 20.56 -38.72
CA LYS A 157 -35.55 20.06 -39.45
C LYS A 157 -36.58 19.27 -38.64
N HIS A 158 -36.64 19.37 -37.35
CA HIS A 158 -37.76 18.83 -36.59
C HIS A 158 -38.16 19.75 -35.41
N GLU A 159 -38.55 20.99 -35.72
CA GLU A 159 -39.53 21.71 -34.93
C GLU A 159 -40.89 21.51 -35.55
N GLU A 160 -41.58 20.43 -35.23
CA GLU A 160 -43.03 20.36 -35.38
C GLU A 160 -43.66 21.21 -34.31
N PRO A 161 -44.60 22.11 -34.65
CA PRO A 161 -45.29 22.91 -33.65
C PRO A 161 -46.19 21.99 -32.85
N VAL A 162 -45.92 21.87 -31.56
CA VAL A 162 -46.85 21.25 -30.58
C VAL A 162 -48.08 22.14 -30.48
N THR A 163 -49.14 21.77 -31.21
CA THR A 163 -50.47 22.33 -31.08
C THR A 163 -50.98 22.04 -29.67
N GLY A 164 -51.27 23.10 -28.97
CA GLY A 164 -51.75 23.06 -27.60
C GLY A 164 -53.05 22.26 -27.44
N LEU A 165 -53.06 21.32 -26.54
CA LEU A 165 -54.26 20.73 -25.97
C LEU A 165 -54.68 21.56 -24.76
N GLY A 166 -55.73 22.35 -24.98
CA GLY A 166 -56.41 23.12 -23.93
C GLY A 166 -56.98 22.18 -22.87
N VAL A 167 -56.69 22.41 -21.64
CA VAL A 167 -57.37 21.79 -20.51
C VAL A 167 -58.59 22.63 -20.17
N GLU A 168 -59.78 22.14 -20.62
CA GLU A 168 -61.03 22.62 -20.08
C GLU A 168 -61.21 22.13 -18.65
N ARG A 169 -61.27 23.09 -17.77
CA ARG A 169 -61.69 22.90 -16.37
C ARG A 169 -63.14 23.18 -16.29
N ARG A 170 -63.99 22.16 -16.06
CA ARG A 170 -65.40 22.36 -15.66
C ARG A 170 -65.55 22.04 -14.18
N ALA A 171 -66.31 22.91 -13.56
CA ALA A 171 -66.80 22.99 -12.20
C ALA A 171 -67.33 21.70 -11.57
#